data_ab3f7213d3415e1fdac764ac9920b7a5
#
_entry.id   ab3f7213d3415e1fdac764ac9920b7a5
#
_cell.length_a   1.000
_cell.length_b   1.000
_cell.length_c   1.000
_cell.angle_alpha   90.00
_cell.angle_beta   90.00
_cell.angle_gamma   90.00
#
_symmetry.space_group_name_H-M   'P 1'
#
loop_
_entity.id
_entity.type
_entity.pdbx_description
1 polymer ?
#
loop_
_entity_poly.entity_id
_entity_poly.type
_entity_poly.pdbx_seq_one_letter_code
_entity_poly.pdbx_strand_id
1 'polypeptide(L)'
;ATTSIFGDFSHAYFNNFSGRTAGIVGGYPVDDHSILSYFGRINYDLKETYMFSAIVRADGSSNFSSGHRWGYFPSFSAGWVMSNESWMENTKNWMDFLKVRASWGQNGNENIGAYKYASTYAFGDLGLYSFNNNKNGGTQGAYPSLLPNNEITWETSEQTNVGLDARFLNGRLNANFDWYSKKTKDLLIDVPVSSINGFSSMVANAGTVKNTGIELALNWRDEVGSDFSYGIGLNLAHNKNEVTEVNNGTHYVNGGNALLSEGTTYMARMEEGHPIGYFWGYKTDGVMQNQADIQTYLDQNCGGDASNSLQGTSIAPGDLKFV
;
A
#
# COMPACT_ATOMS: atom_id res chain seq x y z
N ALA A 1 37.85 11.84 22.96
CA ALA A 1 36.85 12.87 22.65
C ALA A 1 37.17 13.44 21.27
N THR A 2 36.34 13.19 20.32
CA THR A 2 36.48 13.69 18.95
C THR A 2 35.74 15.01 18.84
N THR A 3 36.43 16.08 18.66
CA THR A 3 35.86 17.36 18.28
C THR A 3 35.61 17.38 16.78
N SER A 4 34.37 17.25 16.38
CA SER A 4 33.93 17.58 15.05
C SER A 4 33.69 19.09 15.03
N ILE A 5 34.42 19.81 14.17
CA ILE A 5 34.36 21.26 14.14
C ILE A 5 33.42 21.65 13.01
N PHE A 6 32.23 22.12 13.38
CA PHE A 6 31.34 22.86 12.50
C PHE A 6 31.68 24.36 12.68
N GLY A 7 31.54 25.14 11.60
CA GLY A 7 31.81 26.57 11.62
C GLY A 7 30.88 27.38 12.53
N ASP A 8 29.73 26.83 12.87
CA ASP A 8 28.76 27.40 13.80
C ASP A 8 27.83 26.31 14.40
N PHE A 9 27.08 26.69 15.45
CA PHE A 9 26.15 25.79 16.14
C PHE A 9 24.93 25.46 15.32
N SER A 10 24.57 26.26 14.33
CA SER A 10 23.37 26.04 13.50
C SER A 10 23.49 24.83 12.59
N HIS A 11 24.72 24.39 12.32
CA HIS A 11 25.02 23.21 11.49
C HIS A 11 25.49 21.99 12.29
N ALA A 12 25.59 22.10 13.62
CA ALA A 12 26.15 21.08 14.52
C ALA A 12 25.08 20.10 15.01
N TYR A 13 24.29 19.51 14.11
CA TYR A 13 23.31 18.47 14.44
C TYR A 13 23.97 17.07 14.43
N PHE A 14 23.45 16.16 15.26
CA PHE A 14 23.92 14.77 15.29
C PHE A 14 23.78 14.02 13.96
N ASN A 15 22.88 14.45 13.10
CA ASN A 15 22.64 13.89 11.77
C ASN A 15 23.51 14.55 10.66
N ASN A 16 24.27 15.59 10.94
CA ASN A 16 25.07 16.34 9.95
C ASN A 16 26.57 16.01 10.02
N PHE A 17 26.95 14.79 10.39
CA PHE A 17 28.36 14.41 10.55
C PHE A 17 29.09 14.14 9.23
N SER A 18 28.39 13.97 8.12
CA SER A 18 28.97 13.74 6.80
C SER A 18 29.74 14.95 6.26
N GLY A 19 29.40 16.17 6.69
CA GLY A 19 30.07 17.41 6.30
C GLY A 19 31.28 17.80 7.17
N ARG A 20 31.73 16.96 8.11
CA ARG A 20 32.84 17.28 9.02
C ARG A 20 34.22 17.20 8.35
N THR A 21 35.15 17.98 8.86
CA THR A 21 36.53 18.03 8.38
C THR A 21 37.54 17.10 9.11
N ALA A 22 37.14 16.54 10.26
CA ALA A 22 38.00 15.61 11.01
C ALA A 22 37.24 14.75 12.02
N GLY A 23 37.79 13.58 12.35
CA GLY A 23 37.30 12.65 13.38
C GLY A 23 36.32 11.61 12.89
N ILE A 24 36.11 10.52 13.66
CA ILE A 24 35.15 9.46 13.40
C ILE A 24 34.00 9.63 14.40
N VAL A 25 32.79 9.95 13.91
CA VAL A 25 31.60 10.04 14.73
C VAL A 25 30.50 9.27 14.00
N GLY A 26 29.82 8.38 14.70
CA GLY A 26 28.63 7.72 14.22
C GLY A 26 27.40 8.57 14.57
N GLY A 27 26.46 8.64 13.68
CA GLY A 27 25.15 9.23 13.88
C GLY A 27 24.19 8.69 12.85
N TYR A 28 22.91 8.64 13.22
CA TYR A 28 21.84 8.31 12.27
C TYR A 28 21.19 9.62 11.83
N PRO A 29 20.88 9.77 10.54
CA PRO A 29 20.03 10.87 10.12
C PRO A 29 18.69 10.76 10.84
N VAL A 30 18.23 11.86 11.40
CA VAL A 30 16.89 11.97 11.98
C VAL A 30 16.00 12.51 10.89
N ASP A 31 14.92 11.81 10.58
CA ASP A 31 13.89 12.29 9.68
C ASP A 31 13.04 13.32 10.45
N ASP A 32 13.23 14.61 10.13
CA ASP A 32 12.40 15.67 10.66
C ASP A 32 11.04 15.63 9.95
N HIS A 33 10.03 15.20 10.69
CA HIS A 33 8.66 15.08 10.19
C HIS A 33 7.71 15.91 11.03
N SER A 34 6.86 16.70 10.38
CA SER A 34 5.82 17.49 11.03
C SER A 34 4.53 17.49 10.24
N ILE A 35 3.42 17.41 10.96
CA ILE A 35 2.06 17.51 10.43
C ILE A 35 1.35 18.65 11.13
N LEU A 36 0.62 19.44 10.34
CA LEU A 36 -0.32 20.44 10.84
C LEU A 36 -1.71 20.12 10.31
N SER A 37 -2.67 19.94 11.21
CA SER A 37 -4.03 19.51 10.86
C SER A 37 -5.08 20.50 11.35
N TYR A 38 -6.05 20.80 10.49
CA TYR A 38 -7.28 21.50 10.83
C TYR A 38 -8.47 20.60 10.50
N PHE A 39 -9.45 20.56 11.38
CA PHE A 39 -10.65 19.77 11.12
C PHE A 39 -11.89 20.44 11.71
N GLY A 40 -13.02 20.16 11.06
CA GLY A 40 -14.35 20.56 11.52
C GLY A 40 -15.31 19.39 11.35
N ARG A 41 -16.23 19.25 12.33
CA ARG A 41 -17.27 18.21 12.29
C ARG A 41 -18.61 18.79 12.65
N ILE A 42 -19.64 18.41 11.90
CA ILE A 42 -21.04 18.70 12.15
C ILE A 42 -21.79 17.39 12.27
N ASN A 43 -22.54 17.21 13.35
CA ASN A 43 -23.47 16.11 13.51
C ASN A 43 -24.86 16.67 13.67
N TYR A 44 -25.82 16.08 13.00
CA TYR A 44 -27.22 16.43 13.09
C TYR A 44 -28.04 15.17 13.30
N ASP A 45 -28.88 15.19 14.32
CA ASP A 45 -29.83 14.13 14.64
C ASP A 45 -31.23 14.73 14.69
N LEU A 46 -32.13 14.14 13.94
CA LEU A 46 -33.54 14.53 13.91
C LEU A 46 -34.39 13.37 14.45
N LYS A 47 -34.92 13.53 15.65
CA LYS A 47 -35.84 12.60 16.32
C LYS A 47 -35.29 11.17 16.43
N GLU A 48 -33.97 11.01 16.59
CA GLU A 48 -33.31 9.70 16.63
C GLU A 48 -33.63 8.80 15.41
N THR A 49 -34.18 9.40 14.34
CA THR A 49 -34.60 8.72 13.13
C THR A 49 -33.68 9.02 11.95
N TYR A 50 -33.33 10.30 11.76
CA TYR A 50 -32.44 10.72 10.67
C TYR A 50 -31.17 11.32 11.23
N MET A 51 -30.06 10.71 10.89
CA MET A 51 -28.73 11.08 11.38
C MET A 51 -27.85 11.51 10.23
N PHE A 52 -27.15 12.62 10.35
CA PHE A 52 -26.18 13.10 9.38
C PHE A 52 -24.88 13.50 10.09
N SER A 53 -23.74 13.19 9.49
CA SER A 53 -22.45 13.69 9.93
C SER A 53 -21.66 14.15 8.71
N ALA A 54 -21.04 15.33 8.85
CA ALA A 54 -20.08 15.84 7.87
C ALA A 54 -18.79 16.20 8.59
N ILE A 55 -17.67 15.79 8.03
CA ILE A 55 -16.33 16.07 8.54
C ILE A 55 -15.50 16.60 7.38
N VAL A 56 -14.72 17.64 7.63
CA VAL A 56 -13.66 18.08 6.70
C VAL A 56 -12.37 18.17 7.50
N ARG A 57 -11.31 17.57 6.95
CA ARG A 57 -9.97 17.63 7.50
C ARG A 57 -9.00 18.14 6.45
N ALA A 58 -8.16 19.11 6.84
CA ALA A 58 -7.06 19.61 6.05
C ALA A 58 -5.75 19.28 6.77
N ASP A 59 -4.88 18.51 6.15
CA ASP A 59 -3.61 18.08 6.70
C ASP A 59 -2.46 18.59 5.85
N GLY A 60 -1.48 19.24 6.47
CA GLY A 60 -0.27 19.71 5.82
C GLY A 60 0.95 18.96 6.36
N SER A 61 1.71 18.32 5.46
CA SER A 61 2.87 17.51 5.80
C SER A 61 4.18 18.09 5.28
N SER A 62 5.23 17.95 6.08
CA SER A 62 6.60 18.28 5.67
C SER A 62 7.21 17.29 4.67
N ASN A 63 6.59 16.12 4.46
CA ASN A 63 7.05 15.11 3.51
C ASN A 63 6.88 15.54 2.05
N PHE A 64 6.10 16.60 1.80
CA PHE A 64 5.82 17.12 0.46
C PHE A 64 6.41 18.50 0.21
N SER A 65 6.64 18.82 -1.04
CA SER A 65 7.15 20.13 -1.47
C SER A 65 6.15 21.26 -1.14
N SER A 66 6.64 22.49 -1.15
CA SER A 66 5.88 23.70 -0.74
C SER A 66 4.50 23.85 -1.39
N GLY A 67 4.31 23.39 -2.63
CA GLY A 67 3.03 23.48 -3.35
C GLY A 67 2.07 22.29 -3.10
N HIS A 68 2.57 21.17 -2.52
CA HIS A 68 1.85 19.89 -2.46
C HIS A 68 1.62 19.39 -1.02
N ARG A 69 1.91 20.23 -0.02
CA ARG A 69 1.84 19.86 1.42
C ARG A 69 0.43 19.56 1.91
N TRP A 70 -0.58 20.26 1.37
CA TRP A 70 -1.93 20.21 1.91
C TRP A 70 -2.80 19.21 1.17
N GLY A 71 -3.34 18.24 1.93
CA GLY A 71 -4.41 17.35 1.52
C GLY A 71 -5.74 17.74 2.19
N TYR A 72 -6.85 17.54 1.49
CA TYR A 72 -8.20 17.82 1.98
C TYR A 72 -9.04 16.56 1.91
N PHE A 73 -9.56 16.15 3.06
CA PHE A 73 -10.23 14.86 3.22
C PHE A 73 -11.63 15.05 3.80
N PRO A 74 -12.64 15.26 2.93
CA PRO A 74 -14.03 15.32 3.34
C PRO A 74 -14.60 13.93 3.62
N SER A 75 -15.63 13.89 4.49
CA SER A 75 -16.34 12.67 4.85
C SER A 75 -17.79 12.99 5.19
N PHE A 76 -18.72 12.20 4.67
CA PHE A 76 -20.14 12.35 4.90
C PHE A 76 -20.76 11.02 5.29
N SER A 77 -21.69 11.03 6.23
CA SER A 77 -22.48 9.85 6.54
C SER A 77 -23.94 10.22 6.82
N ALA A 78 -24.82 9.29 6.46
CA ALA A 78 -26.23 9.37 6.75
C ALA A 78 -26.71 8.04 7.35
N GLY A 79 -27.63 8.13 8.30
CA GLY A 79 -28.30 6.99 8.91
C GLY A 79 -29.79 7.25 9.00
N TRP A 80 -30.57 6.24 8.69
CA TRP A 80 -32.00 6.26 8.81
C TRP A 80 -32.47 5.08 9.64
N VAL A 81 -33.01 5.37 10.83
CA VAL A 81 -33.61 4.36 11.70
C VAL A 81 -35.05 4.14 11.27
N MET A 82 -35.23 3.23 10.29
CA MET A 82 -36.55 2.94 9.69
C MET A 82 -37.55 2.43 10.73
N SER A 83 -37.08 1.69 11.74
CA SER A 83 -37.93 1.17 12.81
C SER A 83 -38.61 2.25 13.67
N ASN A 84 -38.15 3.52 13.60
CA ASN A 84 -38.77 4.64 14.27
C ASN A 84 -39.93 5.28 13.48
N GLU A 85 -40.11 4.85 12.23
CA GLU A 85 -41.19 5.34 11.38
C GLU A 85 -42.54 4.72 11.76
N SER A 86 -43.62 5.50 11.68
CA SER A 86 -44.97 5.06 12.07
C SER A 86 -45.51 3.87 11.24
N TRP A 87 -45.08 3.78 9.97
CA TRP A 87 -45.48 2.66 9.09
C TRP A 87 -44.78 1.34 9.45
N MET A 88 -43.68 1.37 10.21
CA MET A 88 -42.96 0.19 10.70
C MET A 88 -43.51 -0.32 12.07
N GLU A 89 -44.47 0.34 12.67
CA GLU A 89 -44.96 0.00 14.01
C GLU A 89 -45.46 -1.43 14.14
N ASN A 90 -46.15 -1.93 13.09
CA ASN A 90 -46.68 -3.29 13.03
C ASN A 90 -45.59 -4.37 12.91
N THR A 91 -44.35 -4.01 12.56
CA THR A 91 -43.23 -4.95 12.44
C THR A 91 -42.47 -5.17 13.73
N LYS A 92 -42.67 -4.34 14.73
CA LYS A 92 -41.94 -4.37 16.03
C LYS A 92 -42.07 -5.70 16.79
N ASN A 93 -43.13 -6.49 16.48
CA ASN A 93 -43.31 -7.80 17.10
C ASN A 93 -42.25 -8.84 16.71
N TRP A 94 -41.60 -8.67 15.53
CA TRP A 94 -40.60 -9.61 15.05
C TRP A 94 -39.29 -8.92 14.62
N MET A 95 -39.34 -7.63 14.24
CA MET A 95 -38.18 -6.81 13.90
C MET A 95 -38.25 -5.51 14.70
N ASP A 96 -37.51 -5.44 15.78
CA ASP A 96 -37.55 -4.35 16.75
C ASP A 96 -36.59 -3.21 16.41
N PHE A 97 -35.64 -3.43 15.51
CA PHE A 97 -34.75 -2.40 15.02
C PHE A 97 -34.35 -2.64 13.56
N LEU A 98 -34.40 -1.57 12.78
CA LEU A 98 -33.88 -1.56 11.40
C LEU A 98 -33.28 -0.19 11.11
N LYS A 99 -32.00 -0.17 10.74
CA LYS A 99 -31.26 1.04 10.35
C LYS A 99 -30.54 0.81 9.03
N VAL A 100 -30.76 1.72 8.10
CA VAL A 100 -29.93 1.83 6.88
C VAL A 100 -28.90 2.91 7.10
N ARG A 101 -27.68 2.67 6.66
CA ARG A 101 -26.60 3.65 6.75
C ARG A 101 -25.83 3.72 5.43
N ALA A 102 -25.39 4.91 5.10
CA ALA A 102 -24.52 5.16 3.97
C ALA A 102 -23.43 6.13 4.37
N SER A 103 -22.23 5.91 3.89
CA SER A 103 -21.12 6.83 4.11
C SER A 103 -20.22 6.88 2.89
N TRP A 104 -19.61 8.04 2.71
CA TRP A 104 -18.54 8.27 1.76
C TRP A 104 -17.49 9.15 2.43
N GLY A 105 -16.22 8.86 2.21
CA GLY A 105 -15.17 9.69 2.77
C GLY A 105 -13.82 9.43 2.13
N GLN A 106 -12.92 10.39 2.35
CA GLN A 106 -11.55 10.33 1.91
C GLN A 106 -10.59 10.39 3.09
N ASN A 107 -9.47 9.65 2.98
CA ASN A 107 -8.35 9.70 3.90
C ASN A 107 -7.06 9.82 3.12
N GLY A 108 -6.12 10.64 3.63
CA GLY A 108 -4.79 10.78 3.09
C GLY A 108 -3.79 9.82 3.74
N ASN A 109 -2.78 9.43 2.97
CA ASN A 109 -1.60 8.74 3.45
C ASN A 109 -0.36 9.45 2.91
N GLU A 110 0.65 9.65 3.75
CA GLU A 110 1.90 10.34 3.45
C GLU A 110 3.16 9.50 3.75
N ASN A 111 3.00 8.19 3.90
CA ASN A 111 4.07 7.30 4.35
C ASN A 111 5.08 7.02 3.23
N ILE A 112 5.94 8.01 2.94
CA ILE A 112 6.97 7.94 1.89
C ILE A 112 8.39 8.15 2.40
N GLY A 113 8.57 8.46 3.68
CA GLY A 113 9.83 8.97 4.24
C GLY A 113 10.11 10.43 3.86
N ALA A 114 10.95 11.08 4.65
CA ALA A 114 11.26 12.49 4.49
C ALA A 114 12.08 12.78 3.22
N TYR A 115 11.94 14.00 2.71
CA TYR A 115 12.80 14.60 1.67
C TYR A 115 12.79 13.91 0.30
N LYS A 116 11.79 13.10 -0.04
CA LYS A 116 11.70 12.47 -1.39
C LYS A 116 11.49 13.49 -2.52
N TYR A 117 11.03 14.68 -2.18
CA TYR A 117 10.90 15.82 -3.11
C TYR A 117 12.20 16.59 -3.33
N ALA A 118 13.25 16.38 -2.50
CA ALA A 118 14.48 17.15 -2.52
C ALA A 118 15.65 16.33 -3.06
N SER A 119 16.61 16.99 -3.70
CA SER A 119 17.89 16.38 -4.05
C SER A 119 18.68 16.10 -2.78
N THR A 120 18.94 14.83 -2.50
CA THR A 120 19.81 14.38 -1.42
C THR A 120 21.14 13.90 -1.98
N TYR A 121 22.21 14.07 -1.20
CA TYR A 121 23.56 13.66 -1.59
C TYR A 121 24.08 12.59 -0.62
N ALA A 122 24.65 11.55 -1.19
CA ALA A 122 25.37 10.53 -0.44
C ALA A 122 26.87 10.77 -0.52
N PHE A 123 27.56 10.37 0.55
CA PHE A 123 29.01 10.37 0.68
C PHE A 123 29.42 8.91 0.90
N GLY A 124 30.45 8.45 0.23
CA GLY A 124 30.93 7.08 0.40
C GLY A 124 31.87 6.64 -0.69
N ASP A 125 32.15 5.35 -0.73
CA ASP A 125 33.15 4.75 -1.63
C ASP A 125 32.85 4.97 -3.11
N LEU A 126 31.58 5.06 -3.49
CA LEU A 126 31.16 5.36 -4.87
C LEU A 126 31.47 6.81 -5.29
N GLY A 127 31.68 7.69 -4.33
CA GLY A 127 32.04 9.09 -4.55
C GLY A 127 33.53 9.39 -4.36
N LEU A 128 34.40 8.37 -4.32
CA LEU A 128 35.84 8.58 -4.19
C LEU A 128 36.47 8.99 -5.52
N TYR A 129 37.19 10.10 -5.50
CA TYR A 129 37.98 10.60 -6.64
C TYR A 129 39.45 10.46 -6.34
N SER A 130 40.21 9.89 -7.27
CA SER A 130 41.68 9.84 -7.18
C SER A 130 42.30 10.96 -7.99
N PHE A 131 42.91 11.91 -7.31
CA PHE A 131 43.72 12.98 -7.91
C PHE A 131 45.20 12.58 -7.88
N ASN A 132 45.97 12.99 -8.88
CA ASN A 132 47.40 12.79 -8.99
C ASN A 132 47.83 11.30 -9.02
N ASN A 133 47.02 10.42 -9.56
CA ASN A 133 47.32 8.98 -9.69
C ASN A 133 47.63 8.29 -8.35
N ASN A 134 47.10 8.82 -7.26
CA ASN A 134 47.27 8.25 -5.92
C ASN A 134 46.41 7.01 -5.75
N LYS A 135 47.01 5.82 -5.92
CA LYS A 135 46.31 4.52 -5.84
C LYS A 135 45.87 4.16 -4.40
N ASN A 136 46.38 4.85 -3.39
CA ASN A 136 46.15 4.49 -1.99
C ASN A 136 45.30 5.50 -1.20
N GLY A 137 44.71 6.50 -1.87
CA GLY A 137 43.87 7.48 -1.20
C GLY A 137 42.94 8.17 -2.19
N GLY A 138 41.66 7.93 -2.05
CA GLY A 138 40.63 8.70 -2.74
C GLY A 138 40.22 9.93 -1.93
N THR A 139 39.94 11.03 -2.61
CA THR A 139 39.28 12.18 -1.99
C THR A 139 37.78 11.91 -1.99
N GLN A 140 37.17 12.02 -0.81
CA GLN A 140 35.73 11.79 -0.68
C GLN A 140 34.98 12.91 -1.38
N GLY A 141 34.14 12.52 -2.32
CA GLY A 141 33.18 13.39 -2.99
C GLY A 141 31.75 13.10 -2.56
N ALA A 142 30.83 13.80 -3.18
CA ALA A 142 29.39 13.61 -3.01
C ALA A 142 28.74 13.29 -4.36
N TYR A 143 27.73 12.45 -4.32
CA TYR A 143 26.92 12.16 -5.50
C TYR A 143 25.42 12.20 -5.13
N PRO A 144 24.52 12.57 -6.06
CA PRO A 144 23.10 12.54 -5.81
C PRO A 144 22.66 11.11 -5.48
N SER A 145 21.96 10.92 -4.35
CA SER A 145 21.51 9.60 -3.87
C SER A 145 20.08 9.26 -4.28
N LEU A 146 19.32 10.27 -4.68
CA LEU A 146 17.91 10.14 -5.01
C LEU A 146 17.57 11.07 -6.19
N LEU A 147 16.76 10.59 -7.13
CA LEU A 147 16.12 11.43 -8.12
C LEU A 147 14.91 12.12 -7.46
N PRO A 148 14.95 13.45 -7.26
CA PRO A 148 13.88 14.15 -6.56
C PRO A 148 12.62 14.23 -7.43
N ASN A 149 11.46 14.20 -6.78
CA ASN A 149 10.19 14.46 -7.44
C ASN A 149 9.38 15.50 -6.65
N ASN A 150 9.33 16.73 -7.16
CA ASN A 150 8.63 17.84 -6.52
C ASN A 150 7.10 17.76 -6.62
N GLU A 151 6.59 16.89 -7.50
CA GLU A 151 5.16 16.74 -7.77
C GLU A 151 4.50 15.69 -6.85
N ILE A 152 5.28 15.07 -5.95
CA ILE A 152 4.74 14.10 -4.98
C ILE A 152 3.68 14.77 -4.11
N THR A 153 2.52 14.13 -4.02
CA THR A 153 1.39 14.54 -3.18
C THR A 153 0.83 13.38 -2.38
N TRP A 154 -0.19 13.65 -1.60
CA TRP A 154 -0.88 12.69 -0.76
C TRP A 154 -1.45 11.51 -1.58
N GLU A 155 -1.21 10.31 -1.13
CA GLU A 155 -2.00 9.14 -1.53
C GLU A 155 -3.40 9.29 -0.92
N THR A 156 -4.46 9.10 -1.71
CA THR A 156 -5.83 9.30 -1.27
C THR A 156 -6.62 8.00 -1.33
N SER A 157 -7.17 7.61 -0.18
CA SER A 157 -8.09 6.48 -0.06
C SER A 157 -9.53 7.00 0.03
N GLU A 158 -10.33 6.71 -0.96
CA GLU A 158 -11.76 7.04 -1.05
C GLU A 158 -12.60 5.79 -0.81
N GLN A 159 -13.55 5.85 0.12
CA GLN A 159 -14.40 4.73 0.44
C GLN A 159 -15.87 5.12 0.44
N THR A 160 -16.70 4.30 -0.21
CA THR A 160 -18.15 4.29 -0.09
C THR A 160 -18.56 3.04 0.67
N ASN A 161 -19.45 3.19 1.64
CA ASN A 161 -20.01 2.08 2.40
C ASN A 161 -21.53 2.27 2.48
N VAL A 162 -22.27 1.16 2.27
CA VAL A 162 -23.71 1.08 2.52
C VAL A 162 -23.96 -0.11 3.42
N GLY A 163 -24.64 0.12 4.53
CA GLY A 163 -24.88 -0.88 5.55
C GLY A 163 -26.32 -0.96 6.01
N LEU A 164 -26.67 -2.13 6.51
CA LEU A 164 -27.95 -2.44 7.11
C LEU A 164 -27.72 -3.06 8.48
N ASP A 165 -28.31 -2.49 9.50
CA ASP A 165 -28.30 -3.02 10.86
C ASP A 165 -29.72 -3.41 11.23
N ALA A 166 -29.96 -4.69 11.55
CA ALA A 166 -31.27 -5.21 11.89
C ALA A 166 -31.22 -6.02 13.18
N ARG A 167 -32.29 -5.91 13.97
CA ARG A 167 -32.47 -6.69 15.18
C ARG A 167 -33.86 -7.30 15.18
N PHE A 168 -33.91 -8.58 15.47
CA PHE A 168 -35.12 -9.38 15.41
C PHE A 168 -35.38 -10.12 16.73
N LEU A 169 -36.66 -10.46 16.97
CA LEU A 169 -37.11 -11.33 18.04
C LEU A 169 -36.68 -10.81 19.43
N ASN A 170 -36.91 -9.54 19.69
CA ASN A 170 -36.55 -8.86 20.94
C ASN A 170 -35.05 -8.93 21.23
N GLY A 171 -34.22 -8.77 20.19
CA GLY A 171 -32.76 -8.75 20.30
C GLY A 171 -32.09 -10.11 20.30
N ARG A 172 -32.81 -11.22 20.12
CA ARG A 172 -32.22 -12.54 20.01
C ARG A 172 -31.34 -12.69 18.79
N LEU A 173 -31.78 -12.17 17.62
CA LEU A 173 -30.99 -12.16 16.39
C LEU A 173 -30.60 -10.73 16.03
N ASN A 174 -29.29 -10.48 15.96
CA ASN A 174 -28.71 -9.25 15.41
C ASN A 174 -28.02 -9.58 14.09
N ALA A 175 -28.34 -8.82 13.05
CA ALA A 175 -27.79 -8.96 11.70
C ALA A 175 -27.21 -7.64 11.25
N ASN A 176 -25.96 -7.66 10.80
CA ASN A 176 -25.28 -6.52 10.19
C ASN A 176 -24.83 -6.93 8.80
N PHE A 177 -25.16 -6.14 7.80
CA PHE A 177 -24.71 -6.32 6.44
C PHE A 177 -24.04 -5.05 5.94
N ASP A 178 -22.88 -5.17 5.33
CA ASP A 178 -22.12 -4.08 4.73
C ASP A 178 -21.73 -4.42 3.31
N TRP A 179 -21.89 -3.47 2.43
CA TRP A 179 -21.23 -3.41 1.14
C TRP A 179 -20.30 -2.21 1.10
N TYR A 180 -19.10 -2.41 0.61
CA TYR A 180 -18.13 -1.33 0.48
C TYR A 180 -17.40 -1.35 -0.86
N SER A 181 -16.99 -0.16 -1.28
CA SER A 181 -16.05 0.05 -2.37
C SER A 181 -15.00 1.06 -1.92
N LYS A 182 -13.75 0.62 -1.81
CA LYS A 182 -12.60 1.44 -1.44
C LYS A 182 -11.67 1.55 -2.63
N LYS A 183 -11.33 2.78 -3.04
CA LYS A 183 -10.38 3.07 -4.10
C LYS A 183 -9.22 3.88 -3.51
N THR A 184 -8.02 3.33 -3.54
CA THR A 184 -6.80 4.05 -3.16
C THR A 184 -6.14 4.54 -4.44
N LYS A 185 -6.09 5.86 -4.60
CA LYS A 185 -5.55 6.59 -5.74
C LYS A 185 -4.20 7.17 -5.39
N ASP A 186 -3.41 7.45 -6.41
CA ASP A 186 -2.13 8.14 -6.26
C ASP A 186 -1.17 7.41 -5.32
N LEU A 187 -1.17 6.06 -5.38
CA LEU A 187 -0.25 5.23 -4.61
C LEU A 187 1.19 5.69 -4.81
N LEU A 188 1.86 5.90 -3.69
CA LEU A 188 3.25 6.31 -3.65
C LEU A 188 4.15 5.08 -3.84
N ILE A 189 4.63 4.90 -5.07
CA ILE A 189 5.43 3.74 -5.47
C ILE A 189 6.72 4.16 -6.15
N ASP A 190 7.72 3.26 -6.12
CA ASP A 190 8.95 3.41 -6.89
C ASP A 190 8.67 3.12 -8.37
N VAL A 191 8.83 4.13 -9.21
CA VAL A 191 8.68 4.05 -10.66
C VAL A 191 10.05 3.93 -11.30
N PRO A 192 10.30 2.93 -12.17
CA PRO A 192 11.56 2.80 -12.88
C PRO A 192 11.79 4.02 -13.79
N VAL A 193 13.02 4.51 -13.83
CA VAL A 193 13.42 5.61 -14.70
C VAL A 193 14.56 5.18 -15.63
N SER A 194 14.77 5.94 -16.70
CA SER A 194 15.89 5.68 -17.60
C SER A 194 17.23 5.79 -16.87
N SER A 195 18.06 4.78 -16.99
CA SER A 195 19.41 4.75 -16.38
C SER A 195 20.35 5.86 -16.86
N ILE A 196 20.01 6.55 -17.95
CA ILE A 196 20.73 7.75 -18.43
C ILE A 196 20.77 8.83 -17.34
N ASN A 197 19.76 8.88 -16.46
CA ASN A 197 19.68 9.84 -15.36
C ASN A 197 20.58 9.47 -14.17
N GLY A 198 21.25 8.30 -14.21
CA GLY A 198 22.07 7.80 -13.11
C GLY A 198 21.31 7.19 -11.95
N PHE A 199 19.98 7.02 -12.09
CA PHE A 199 19.09 6.44 -11.09
C PHE A 199 18.30 5.27 -11.68
N SER A 200 17.91 4.33 -10.83
CA SER A 200 17.07 3.18 -11.23
C SER A 200 15.58 3.45 -11.08
N SER A 201 15.20 4.27 -10.11
CA SER A 201 13.80 4.59 -9.81
C SER A 201 13.66 5.96 -9.16
N MET A 202 12.43 6.46 -9.15
CA MET A 202 12.01 7.61 -8.34
C MET A 202 10.66 7.30 -7.71
N VAL A 203 10.35 7.92 -6.57
CA VAL A 203 9.00 7.84 -5.98
C VAL A 203 8.05 8.74 -6.72
N ALA A 204 6.88 8.22 -7.08
CA ALA A 204 5.82 8.99 -7.74
C ALA A 204 4.43 8.49 -7.34
N ASN A 205 3.42 9.33 -7.51
CA ASN A 205 2.02 8.97 -7.39
C ASN A 205 1.59 8.26 -8.69
N ALA A 206 1.70 6.94 -8.75
CA ALA A 206 1.64 6.22 -10.02
C ALA A 206 0.77 4.96 -10.00
N GLY A 207 -0.10 4.77 -9.03
CA GLY A 207 -0.94 3.59 -8.97
C GLY A 207 -2.33 3.83 -8.40
N THR A 208 -3.27 2.97 -8.77
CA THR A 208 -4.62 2.95 -8.21
C THR A 208 -5.06 1.52 -7.96
N VAL A 209 -5.55 1.26 -6.75
CA VAL A 209 -6.07 -0.05 -6.33
C VAL A 209 -7.49 0.09 -5.83
N LYS A 210 -8.35 -0.84 -6.23
CA LYS A 210 -9.75 -0.92 -5.82
C LYS A 210 -10.01 -2.18 -5.02
N ASN A 211 -10.69 -2.03 -3.89
CA ASN A 211 -11.23 -3.12 -3.09
C ASN A 211 -12.74 -3.00 -3.03
N THR A 212 -13.45 -4.05 -3.36
CA THR A 212 -14.92 -4.10 -3.27
C THR A 212 -15.32 -5.37 -2.55
N GLY A 213 -16.17 -5.24 -1.55
CA GLY A 213 -16.56 -6.40 -0.77
C GLY A 213 -17.90 -6.28 -0.09
N ILE A 214 -18.29 -7.40 0.51
CA ILE A 214 -19.47 -7.53 1.35
C ILE A 214 -19.06 -8.19 2.67
N GLU A 215 -19.71 -7.78 3.73
CA GLU A 215 -19.55 -8.34 5.07
C GLU A 215 -20.91 -8.63 5.67
N LEU A 216 -21.07 -9.79 6.31
CA LEU A 216 -22.28 -10.21 7.00
C LEU A 216 -21.89 -10.72 8.38
N ALA A 217 -22.47 -10.12 9.41
CA ALA A 217 -22.36 -10.59 10.78
C ALA A 217 -23.73 -10.95 11.32
N LEU A 218 -23.90 -12.19 11.79
CA LEU A 218 -25.11 -12.69 12.43
C LEU A 218 -24.77 -13.13 13.85
N ASN A 219 -25.51 -12.61 14.82
CA ASN A 219 -25.34 -12.97 16.21
C ASN A 219 -26.69 -13.41 16.80
N TRP A 220 -26.77 -14.64 17.22
CA TRP A 220 -27.91 -15.19 17.93
C TRP A 220 -27.61 -15.32 19.42
N ARG A 221 -28.52 -14.87 20.27
CA ARG A 221 -28.47 -15.07 21.72
C ARG A 221 -29.85 -15.49 22.21
N ASP A 222 -29.87 -16.50 23.03
CA ASP A 222 -31.12 -16.96 23.64
C ASP A 222 -30.87 -17.57 25.03
N GLU A 223 -31.96 -17.72 25.78
CA GLU A 223 -31.95 -18.28 27.13
C GLU A 223 -32.93 -19.43 27.22
N VAL A 224 -32.55 -20.51 27.90
CA VAL A 224 -33.38 -21.66 28.15
C VAL A 224 -33.58 -21.80 29.64
N GLY A 225 -34.80 -21.51 30.11
CA GLY A 225 -35.08 -21.41 31.53
C GLY A 225 -34.43 -20.18 32.16
N SER A 226 -34.15 -20.24 33.45
CA SER A 226 -33.49 -19.15 34.21
C SER A 226 -31.98 -19.25 34.27
N ASP A 227 -31.39 -20.42 33.95
CA ASP A 227 -30.03 -20.77 34.36
C ASP A 227 -29.09 -21.03 33.17
N PHE A 228 -29.62 -21.11 31.96
CA PHE A 228 -28.78 -21.40 30.78
C PHE A 228 -28.99 -20.36 29.68
N SER A 229 -27.91 -19.63 29.33
CA SER A 229 -27.86 -18.73 28.19
C SER A 229 -26.83 -19.20 27.18
N TYR A 230 -27.10 -19.04 25.88
CA TYR A 230 -26.16 -19.39 24.83
C TYR A 230 -26.13 -18.33 23.72
N GLY A 231 -25.02 -18.27 23.00
CA GLY A 231 -24.85 -17.37 21.87
C GLY A 231 -24.08 -18.05 20.74
N ILE A 232 -24.50 -17.78 19.52
CA ILE A 232 -23.86 -18.25 18.29
C ILE A 232 -23.58 -17.04 17.41
N GLY A 233 -22.34 -16.86 16.96
CA GLY A 233 -21.93 -15.82 16.05
C GLY A 233 -21.42 -16.40 14.72
N LEU A 234 -21.81 -15.79 13.61
CA LEU A 234 -21.34 -16.10 12.26
C LEU A 234 -20.88 -14.81 11.59
N ASN A 235 -19.63 -14.78 11.11
CA ASN A 235 -19.10 -13.70 10.32
C ASN A 235 -18.65 -14.21 8.96
N LEU A 236 -19.14 -13.59 7.90
CA LEU A 236 -18.77 -13.88 6.52
C LEU A 236 -18.27 -12.60 5.88
N ALA A 237 -17.13 -12.66 5.17
CA ALA A 237 -16.60 -11.56 4.41
C ALA A 237 -16.09 -12.05 3.05
N HIS A 238 -16.34 -11.25 2.03
CA HIS A 238 -15.75 -11.44 0.70
C HIS A 238 -15.21 -10.12 0.21
N ASN A 239 -13.95 -10.13 -0.24
CA ASN A 239 -13.27 -8.97 -0.82
C ASN A 239 -12.68 -9.32 -2.18
N LYS A 240 -12.92 -8.47 -3.18
CA LYS A 240 -12.22 -8.47 -4.46
C LYS A 240 -11.24 -7.30 -4.48
N ASN A 241 -9.95 -7.59 -4.61
CA ASN A 241 -8.89 -6.60 -4.82
C ASN A 241 -8.52 -6.56 -6.31
N GLU A 242 -8.31 -5.36 -6.84
CA GLU A 242 -7.94 -5.15 -8.25
C GLU A 242 -7.08 -3.90 -8.40
N VAL A 243 -5.94 -4.02 -9.03
CA VAL A 243 -5.14 -2.90 -9.50
C VAL A 243 -5.82 -2.35 -10.74
N THR A 244 -6.25 -1.10 -10.71
CA THR A 244 -6.98 -0.49 -11.83
C THR A 244 -6.11 0.40 -12.69
N GLU A 245 -4.93 0.80 -12.21
CA GLU A 245 -4.05 1.71 -12.91
C GLU A 245 -2.62 1.62 -12.37
N VAL A 246 -1.63 1.59 -13.29
CA VAL A 246 -0.19 1.69 -12.98
C VAL A 246 0.49 2.59 -14.00
N ASN A 247 0.70 3.86 -13.65
CA ASN A 247 1.23 4.90 -14.52
C ASN A 247 2.76 4.95 -14.49
N ASN A 248 3.44 3.89 -14.91
CA ASN A 248 4.90 3.81 -14.90
C ASN A 248 5.52 3.42 -16.26
N GLY A 249 4.75 3.47 -17.34
CA GLY A 249 5.19 3.12 -18.68
C GLY A 249 5.30 1.62 -18.96
N THR A 250 5.38 0.77 -17.94
CA THR A 250 5.37 -0.70 -18.08
C THR A 250 4.03 -1.32 -17.72
N HIS A 251 3.14 -0.56 -17.05
CA HIS A 251 1.84 -0.99 -16.52
C HIS A 251 1.91 -2.06 -15.43
N TYR A 252 3.09 -2.31 -14.87
CA TYR A 252 3.29 -3.17 -13.71
C TYR A 252 4.48 -2.72 -12.86
N VAL A 253 4.50 -3.15 -11.62
CA VAL A 253 5.62 -3.04 -10.68
C VAL A 253 5.91 -4.43 -10.13
N ASN A 254 7.17 -4.86 -10.24
CA ASN A 254 7.61 -6.10 -9.62
C ASN A 254 7.83 -5.88 -8.11
N GLY A 255 7.37 -6.83 -7.31
CA GLY A 255 7.47 -6.80 -5.85
C GLY A 255 7.94 -8.14 -5.28
N GLY A 256 8.36 -8.07 -4.00
CA GLY A 256 8.88 -9.23 -3.30
C GLY A 256 10.32 -9.55 -3.71
N ASN A 257 11.25 -9.35 -2.78
CA ASN A 257 12.59 -9.90 -2.93
C ASN A 257 12.48 -11.42 -2.87
N ALA A 258 13.28 -12.11 -3.69
CA ALA A 258 13.36 -13.55 -3.69
C ALA A 258 13.57 -14.06 -2.25
N LEU A 259 12.60 -14.80 -1.73
CA LEU A 259 12.73 -15.57 -0.50
C LEU A 259 13.79 -16.68 -0.61
N LEU A 260 14.22 -16.96 -1.82
CA LEU A 260 15.26 -17.93 -2.15
C LEU A 260 16.54 -17.18 -2.49
N SER A 261 17.63 -17.56 -1.89
CA SER A 261 18.94 -16.91 -1.84
C SER A 261 19.66 -16.65 -3.18
N GLU A 262 19.05 -16.88 -4.30
CA GLU A 262 19.66 -16.73 -5.64
C GLU A 262 19.11 -15.56 -6.45
N GLY A 263 18.46 -14.67 -5.84
CA GLY A 263 18.61 -13.22 -5.86
C GLY A 263 18.03 -12.45 -7.02
N THR A 264 17.41 -12.94 -8.08
CA THR A 264 17.03 -12.07 -9.19
C THR A 264 15.60 -12.19 -9.70
N THR A 265 14.81 -13.11 -9.14
CA THR A 265 13.46 -13.35 -9.64
C THR A 265 12.42 -12.76 -8.69
N TYR A 266 11.65 -11.82 -9.18
CA TYR A 266 10.49 -11.30 -8.47
C TYR A 266 9.37 -12.33 -8.48
N MET A 267 8.78 -12.61 -7.31
CA MET A 267 7.72 -13.62 -7.17
C MET A 267 6.32 -13.02 -7.09
N ALA A 268 6.23 -11.71 -6.93
CA ALA A 268 4.97 -11.00 -6.86
C ALA A 268 4.98 -9.81 -7.83
N ARG A 269 3.79 -9.42 -8.26
CA ARG A 269 3.61 -8.30 -9.17
C ARG A 269 2.37 -7.50 -8.79
N MET A 270 2.45 -6.18 -8.97
CA MET A 270 1.33 -5.28 -9.05
C MET A 270 1.12 -4.95 -10.53
N GLU A 271 0.01 -5.35 -11.13
CA GLU A 271 -0.28 -5.20 -12.55
C GLU A 271 -1.77 -4.91 -12.76
N GLU A 272 -2.09 -4.09 -13.75
CA GLU A 272 -3.46 -3.72 -14.07
C GLU A 272 -4.33 -4.94 -14.37
N GLY A 273 -5.55 -4.97 -13.81
CA GLY A 273 -6.51 -6.06 -13.95
C GLY A 273 -6.29 -7.24 -13.00
N HIS A 274 -5.21 -7.24 -12.21
CA HIS A 274 -4.89 -8.29 -11.25
C HIS A 274 -4.99 -7.81 -9.80
N PRO A 275 -5.13 -8.71 -8.81
CA PRO A 275 -4.94 -8.37 -7.40
C PRO A 275 -3.52 -7.84 -7.13
N ILE A 276 -3.39 -6.89 -6.21
CA ILE A 276 -2.06 -6.39 -5.82
C ILE A 276 -1.23 -7.52 -5.19
N GLY A 277 0.00 -7.69 -5.65
CA GLY A 277 0.91 -8.68 -5.10
C GLY A 277 0.57 -10.13 -5.44
N TYR A 278 -0.13 -10.37 -6.54
CA TYR A 278 -0.37 -11.73 -7.01
C TYR A 278 0.95 -12.43 -7.36
N PHE A 279 0.98 -13.75 -7.19
CA PHE A 279 2.15 -14.54 -7.57
C PHE A 279 2.32 -14.55 -9.08
N TRP A 280 3.51 -14.16 -9.51
CA TRP A 280 3.89 -14.11 -10.91
C TRP A 280 5.10 -15.02 -11.13
N GLY A 281 5.06 -15.80 -12.18
CA GLY A 281 6.14 -16.72 -12.52
C GLY A 281 5.78 -17.58 -13.72
N TYR A 282 6.68 -18.48 -14.05
CA TYR A 282 6.47 -19.44 -15.12
C TYR A 282 5.55 -20.57 -14.67
N LYS A 283 4.63 -20.95 -15.54
CA LYS A 283 3.84 -22.17 -15.33
C LYS A 283 4.70 -23.38 -15.63
N THR A 284 4.53 -24.43 -14.84
CA THR A 284 5.20 -25.70 -15.05
C THR A 284 4.18 -26.78 -15.45
N ASP A 285 4.54 -27.62 -16.40
CA ASP A 285 3.78 -28.80 -16.86
C ASP A 285 4.55 -30.08 -16.58
N GLY A 286 4.86 -30.31 -15.32
CA GLY A 286 5.57 -31.49 -14.85
C GLY A 286 7.07 -31.44 -15.03
N VAL A 287 7.68 -32.63 -15.02
CA VAL A 287 9.13 -32.85 -15.05
C VAL A 287 9.48 -33.63 -16.30
N MET A 288 10.58 -33.29 -16.94
CA MET A 288 11.15 -34.03 -18.10
C MET A 288 11.60 -35.44 -17.68
N GLN A 289 10.96 -36.45 -18.23
CA GLN A 289 11.18 -37.82 -17.79
C GLN A 289 12.43 -38.50 -18.45
N ASN A 290 12.69 -38.15 -19.71
CA ASN A 290 13.76 -38.75 -20.49
C ASN A 290 14.11 -37.85 -21.68
N GLN A 291 15.12 -38.22 -22.47
CA GLN A 291 15.60 -37.45 -23.60
C GLN A 291 14.56 -37.26 -24.73
N ALA A 292 13.68 -38.24 -24.95
CA ALA A 292 12.61 -38.12 -25.94
C ALA A 292 11.54 -37.09 -25.48
N ASP A 293 11.27 -37.02 -24.19
CA ASP A 293 10.36 -36.03 -23.60
C ASP A 293 10.95 -34.61 -23.68
N ILE A 294 12.26 -34.45 -23.48
CA ILE A 294 12.97 -33.20 -23.71
C ILE A 294 12.83 -32.75 -25.16
N GLN A 295 13.08 -33.65 -26.14
CA GLN A 295 12.96 -33.28 -27.55
C GLN A 295 11.51 -32.85 -27.89
N THR A 296 10.51 -33.58 -27.39
CA THR A 296 9.11 -33.23 -27.58
C THR A 296 8.79 -31.84 -27.00
N TYR A 297 9.29 -31.55 -25.81
CA TYR A 297 9.14 -30.24 -25.19
C TYR A 297 9.79 -29.11 -26.02
N LEU A 298 11.02 -29.33 -26.50
CA LEU A 298 11.73 -28.37 -27.33
C LEU A 298 10.99 -28.09 -28.64
N ASP A 299 10.50 -29.12 -29.29
CA ASP A 299 9.77 -28.98 -30.56
C ASP A 299 8.46 -28.21 -30.39
N GLN A 300 7.76 -28.43 -29.28
CA GLN A 300 6.47 -27.81 -29.02
C GLN A 300 6.59 -26.36 -28.49
N ASN A 301 7.59 -26.05 -27.65
CA ASN A 301 7.65 -24.79 -26.90
C ASN A 301 8.85 -23.90 -27.27
N CYS A 302 9.91 -24.48 -27.91
CA CYS A 302 11.15 -23.76 -28.15
C CYS A 302 11.56 -23.77 -29.64
N GLY A 303 10.68 -24.23 -30.55
CA GLY A 303 10.99 -24.34 -31.97
C GLY A 303 12.10 -25.32 -32.30
N GLY A 304 12.32 -26.34 -31.46
CA GLY A 304 13.36 -27.34 -31.58
C GLY A 304 14.73 -26.91 -31.08
N ASP A 305 14.90 -25.68 -30.60
CA ASP A 305 16.19 -25.16 -30.15
C ASP A 305 16.20 -24.93 -28.64
N ALA A 306 17.10 -25.62 -27.94
CA ALA A 306 17.26 -25.53 -26.49
C ALA A 306 17.71 -24.14 -26.03
N SER A 307 18.35 -23.34 -26.87
CA SER A 307 18.73 -21.96 -26.52
C SER A 307 17.56 -21.04 -26.30
N ASN A 308 16.38 -21.40 -26.81
CA ASN A 308 15.12 -20.68 -26.60
C ASN A 308 14.39 -21.12 -25.32
N SER A 309 14.90 -22.14 -24.61
CA SER A 309 14.31 -22.60 -23.37
C SER A 309 14.77 -21.74 -22.19
N LEU A 310 13.95 -21.67 -21.11
CA LEU A 310 14.31 -20.97 -19.89
C LEU A 310 15.50 -21.59 -19.13
N GLN A 311 15.76 -22.88 -19.33
CA GLN A 311 16.91 -23.60 -18.77
C GLN A 311 18.17 -23.42 -19.60
N GLY A 312 18.09 -22.80 -20.80
CA GLY A 312 19.19 -22.70 -21.74
C GLY A 312 19.50 -24.06 -22.39
N THR A 313 20.77 -24.28 -22.81
CA THR A 313 21.17 -25.44 -23.54
C THR A 313 21.43 -26.72 -22.72
N SER A 314 21.39 -26.61 -21.37
CA SER A 314 21.76 -27.70 -20.44
C SER A 314 20.55 -28.38 -19.83
N ILE A 315 19.59 -28.79 -20.66
CA ILE A 315 18.36 -29.46 -20.20
C ILE A 315 18.64 -30.97 -19.99
N ALA A 316 18.21 -31.47 -18.83
CA ALA A 316 18.37 -32.86 -18.42
C ALA A 316 17.04 -33.49 -17.94
N PRO A 317 16.91 -34.83 -17.97
CA PRO A 317 15.84 -35.51 -17.28
C PRO A 317 15.82 -35.15 -15.78
N GLY A 318 14.65 -34.77 -15.27
CA GLY A 318 14.49 -34.23 -13.91
C GLY A 318 14.23 -32.75 -13.87
N ASP A 319 14.49 -32.00 -14.93
CA ASP A 319 14.19 -30.57 -15.01
C ASP A 319 12.69 -30.33 -15.23
N LEU A 320 12.22 -29.13 -14.78
CA LEU A 320 10.85 -28.72 -14.97
C LEU A 320 10.54 -28.33 -16.41
N LYS A 321 9.36 -28.68 -16.88
CA LYS A 321 8.81 -28.15 -18.14
C LYS A 321 8.14 -26.81 -17.86
N PHE A 322 8.59 -25.77 -18.52
CA PHE A 322 7.96 -24.44 -18.46
C PHE A 322 7.09 -24.22 -19.71
N VAL A 323 5.85 -23.73 -19.51
CA VAL A 323 4.83 -23.52 -20.55
C VAL A 323 4.21 -22.12 -20.43
#